data_a4c4cbe422db3627ef671fc9e4db0506
#
_entry.id   a4c4cbe422db3627ef671fc9e4db0506
#
_cell.length_a   1.000
_cell.length_b   1.000
_cell.length_c   1.000
_cell.angle_alpha   90.00
_cell.angle_beta   90.00
_cell.angle_gamma   90.00
#
_symmetry.space_group_name_H-M   'P 1'
#
loop_
_entity.id
_entity.type
_entity.pdbx_description
1 polymer ?
#
loop_
_entity_poly.entity_id
_entity_poly.type
_entity_poly.pdbx_seq_one_letter_code
_entity_poly.pdbx_strand_id
1 'polypeptide(L)'
;MRFDPETFFAHYRLAFGPLGQYQVNGLSSMLAAAEADPSFTSVRQLGYAFTTVQRETNVGGVVNGRYVALTYNPITELGSYQYIMSHYQGRLDLGNTQPGDGWRFRGRGYVQITGRNNYTKFGRLLGVGLADDPDLALKPEVAWAILSLGMLKGLFTGKKLSDYIPLFPDEDSAMVG
;
A
#
# COMPACT_ATOMS: atom_id res chain seq x y z
N MET A 1 -7.75 -15.38 -5.48
CA MET A 1 -6.88 -16.16 -4.58
C MET A 1 -7.58 -16.24 -3.23
N ARG A 2 -7.48 -17.36 -2.51
CA ARG A 2 -8.05 -17.49 -1.16
C ARG A 2 -6.92 -17.76 -0.17
N PHE A 3 -7.06 -17.21 1.04
CA PHE A 3 -6.11 -17.42 2.13
C PHE A 3 -6.79 -18.16 3.28
N ASP A 4 -6.07 -19.08 3.88
CA ASP A 4 -6.43 -19.59 5.20
C ASP A 4 -5.74 -18.71 6.26
N PRO A 5 -6.50 -17.89 7.02
CA PRO A 5 -5.90 -16.96 7.99
C PRO A 5 -5.10 -17.69 9.09
N GLU A 6 -5.52 -18.88 9.54
CA GLU A 6 -4.82 -19.60 10.60
C GLU A 6 -3.43 -20.01 10.11
N THR A 7 -3.35 -20.65 8.95
CA THR A 7 -2.09 -21.05 8.32
C THR A 7 -1.21 -19.84 8.03
N PHE A 8 -1.78 -18.75 7.45
CA PHE A 8 -1.04 -17.54 7.19
C PHE A 8 -0.40 -16.98 8.46
N PHE A 9 -1.17 -16.79 9.53
CA PHE A 9 -0.64 -16.20 10.75
C PHE A 9 0.32 -17.13 11.50
N ALA A 10 0.16 -18.46 11.40
CA ALA A 10 1.10 -19.42 11.95
C ALA A 10 2.47 -19.28 11.26
N HIS A 11 2.52 -19.34 9.93
CA HIS A 11 3.75 -19.17 9.15
C HIS A 11 4.36 -17.79 9.30
N TYR A 12 3.53 -16.74 9.34
CA TYR A 12 4.01 -15.37 9.54
C TYR A 12 4.76 -15.23 10.88
N ARG A 13 4.19 -15.78 11.98
CA ARG A 13 4.83 -15.75 13.30
C ARG A 13 6.13 -16.56 13.36
N LEU A 14 6.19 -17.67 12.65
CA LEU A 14 7.43 -18.45 12.54
C LEU A 14 8.54 -17.65 11.82
N ALA A 15 8.19 -16.94 10.77
CA ALA A 15 9.16 -16.20 9.96
C ALA A 15 9.58 -14.85 10.59
N PHE A 16 8.65 -14.14 11.22
CA PHE A 16 8.83 -12.73 11.64
C PHE A 16 8.66 -12.50 13.15
N GLY A 17 8.26 -13.50 13.89
CA GLY A 17 8.01 -13.40 15.33
C GLY A 17 6.57 -13.05 15.70
N PRO A 18 6.29 -12.81 16.99
CA PRO A 18 4.94 -12.58 17.48
C PRO A 18 4.33 -11.29 16.90
N LEU A 19 3.01 -11.33 16.71
CA LEU A 19 2.20 -10.21 16.24
C LEU A 19 1.32 -9.68 17.37
N GLY A 20 1.29 -8.36 17.52
CA GLY A 20 0.29 -7.69 18.34
C GLY A 20 -1.08 -7.62 17.64
N GLN A 21 -2.14 -7.36 18.40
CA GLN A 21 -3.51 -7.34 17.87
C GLN A 21 -3.70 -6.31 16.73
N TYR A 22 -3.07 -5.14 16.82
CA TYR A 22 -3.14 -4.12 15.75
C TYR A 22 -2.53 -4.61 14.44
N GLN A 23 -1.43 -5.37 14.51
CA GLN A 23 -0.80 -5.97 13.34
C GLN A 23 -1.66 -7.07 12.73
N VAL A 24 -2.27 -7.91 13.57
CA VAL A 24 -3.22 -8.94 13.11
C VAL A 24 -4.40 -8.29 12.40
N ASN A 25 -4.98 -7.23 12.96
CA ASN A 25 -6.10 -6.53 12.36
C ASN A 25 -5.73 -5.92 10.99
N GLY A 26 -4.58 -5.25 10.90
CA GLY A 26 -4.12 -4.66 9.65
C GLY A 26 -3.83 -5.69 8.57
N LEU A 27 -3.13 -6.78 8.93
CA LEU A 27 -2.87 -7.90 8.01
C LEU A 27 -4.17 -8.57 7.55
N SER A 28 -5.14 -8.79 8.47
CA SER A 28 -6.44 -9.35 8.11
C SER A 28 -7.19 -8.47 7.11
N SER A 29 -7.19 -7.15 7.31
CA SER A 29 -7.81 -6.21 6.37
C SER A 29 -7.13 -6.24 5.00
N MET A 30 -5.79 -6.34 4.98
CA MET A 30 -5.01 -6.41 3.75
C MET A 30 -5.24 -7.74 3.01
N LEU A 31 -5.29 -8.87 3.73
CA LEU A 31 -5.63 -10.18 3.16
C LEU A 31 -7.02 -10.17 2.53
N ALA A 32 -8.02 -9.65 3.25
CA ALA A 32 -9.39 -9.55 2.73
C ALA A 32 -9.46 -8.70 1.45
N ALA A 33 -8.73 -7.58 1.40
CA ALA A 33 -8.66 -6.75 0.21
C ALA A 33 -7.97 -7.46 -0.96
N ALA A 34 -6.91 -8.23 -0.68
CA ALA A 34 -6.19 -9.02 -1.68
C ALA A 34 -7.05 -10.18 -2.21
N GLU A 35 -7.83 -10.85 -1.35
CA GLU A 35 -8.79 -11.89 -1.79
C GLU A 35 -9.88 -11.35 -2.72
N ALA A 36 -10.34 -10.13 -2.44
CA ALA A 36 -11.36 -9.46 -3.25
C ALA A 36 -10.80 -8.92 -4.58
N ASP A 37 -9.48 -8.88 -4.75
CA ASP A 37 -8.83 -8.35 -5.96
C ASP A 37 -8.43 -9.49 -6.92
N PRO A 38 -9.17 -9.71 -8.01
CA PRO A 38 -8.86 -10.75 -8.99
C PRO A 38 -7.61 -10.43 -9.84
N SER A 39 -7.06 -9.21 -9.72
CA SER A 39 -5.93 -8.77 -10.54
C SER A 39 -4.60 -9.38 -10.08
N PHE A 40 -4.47 -9.74 -8.81
CA PHE A 40 -3.33 -10.49 -8.29
C PHE A 40 -3.54 -11.98 -8.46
N THR A 41 -2.79 -12.58 -9.39
CA THR A 41 -2.86 -14.01 -9.70
C THR A 41 -1.61 -14.77 -9.30
N SER A 42 -0.54 -14.08 -8.89
CA SER A 42 0.73 -14.65 -8.47
C SER A 42 0.98 -14.41 -6.98
N VAL A 43 1.24 -15.48 -6.23
CA VAL A 43 1.64 -15.44 -4.81
C VAL A 43 2.95 -14.68 -4.62
N ARG A 44 3.89 -14.80 -5.56
CA ARG A 44 5.17 -14.08 -5.52
C ARG A 44 4.98 -12.57 -5.64
N GLN A 45 4.14 -12.14 -6.59
CA GLN A 45 3.81 -10.73 -6.76
C GLN A 45 3.06 -10.19 -5.54
N LEU A 46 2.16 -10.99 -4.97
CA LEU A 46 1.45 -10.64 -3.74
C LEU A 46 2.40 -10.52 -2.55
N GLY A 47 3.34 -11.45 -2.39
CA GLY A 47 4.37 -11.38 -1.36
C GLY A 47 5.21 -10.10 -1.47
N TYR A 48 5.56 -9.68 -2.69
CA TYR A 48 6.24 -8.40 -2.91
C TYR A 48 5.37 -7.21 -2.49
N ALA A 49 4.08 -7.22 -2.85
CA ALA A 49 3.14 -6.17 -2.44
C ALA A 49 3.03 -6.06 -0.92
N PHE A 50 2.92 -7.19 -0.21
CA PHE A 50 2.86 -7.22 1.26
C PHE A 50 4.16 -6.71 1.90
N THR A 51 5.31 -7.09 1.35
CA THR A 51 6.61 -6.60 1.83
C THR A 51 6.76 -5.09 1.59
N THR A 52 6.23 -4.58 0.49
CA THR A 52 6.19 -3.13 0.24
C THR A 52 5.33 -2.43 1.29
N VAL A 53 4.13 -2.93 1.58
CA VAL A 53 3.28 -2.37 2.65
C VAL A 53 4.01 -2.40 4.00
N GLN A 54 4.66 -3.52 4.33
CA GLN A 54 5.45 -3.63 5.55
C GLN A 54 6.52 -2.53 5.64
N ARG A 55 7.18 -2.23 4.54
CA ARG A 55 8.23 -1.21 4.50
C ARG A 55 7.67 0.20 4.59
N GLU A 56 6.65 0.50 3.80
CA GLU A 56 6.09 1.85 3.66
C GLU A 56 5.23 2.28 4.87
N THR A 57 4.58 1.33 5.54
CA THR A 57 3.77 1.60 6.73
C THR A 57 4.53 1.42 8.04
N ASN A 58 5.85 1.21 7.96
CA ASN A 58 6.72 1.08 9.12
C ASN A 58 7.06 2.46 9.69
N VAL A 59 6.22 2.95 10.55
CA VAL A 59 6.42 4.24 11.23
C VAL A 59 7.37 4.07 12.43
N GLY A 60 8.65 3.79 12.13
CA GLY A 60 9.73 3.93 13.12
C GLY A 60 10.01 2.73 14.01
N GLY A 61 9.60 1.53 13.64
CA GLY A 61 9.88 0.33 14.43
C GLY A 61 11.02 -0.51 13.88
N VAL A 62 12.17 -0.54 14.56
CA VAL A 62 13.17 -1.59 14.39
C VAL A 62 13.11 -2.48 15.62
N VAL A 63 12.70 -3.73 15.48
CA VAL A 63 12.71 -4.72 16.56
C VAL A 63 13.73 -5.79 16.19
N ASN A 64 14.70 -6.02 17.06
CA ASN A 64 15.79 -7.00 16.87
C ASN A 64 16.51 -6.85 15.51
N GLY A 65 16.79 -5.60 15.10
CA GLY A 65 17.49 -5.29 13.86
C GLY A 65 16.64 -5.45 12.59
N ARG A 66 15.35 -5.75 12.72
CA ARG A 66 14.39 -5.88 11.60
C ARG A 66 13.37 -4.76 11.63
N TYR A 67 13.03 -4.25 10.45
CA TYR A 67 11.89 -3.33 10.33
C TYR A 67 10.58 -4.10 10.54
N VAL A 68 9.77 -3.61 11.46
CA VAL A 68 8.45 -4.18 11.77
C VAL A 68 7.41 -3.11 11.52
N ALA A 69 6.48 -3.34 10.61
CA ALA A 69 5.32 -2.47 10.47
C ALA A 69 4.54 -2.48 11.78
N LEU A 70 4.18 -1.30 12.31
CA LEU A 70 3.48 -1.21 13.59
C LEU A 70 2.07 -1.78 13.51
N THR A 71 1.36 -1.56 12.40
CA THR A 71 -0.06 -1.93 12.31
C THR A 71 -0.46 -2.57 10.97
N TYR A 72 0.33 -2.47 9.91
CA TYR A 72 -0.07 -2.84 8.53
C TYR A 72 -1.33 -2.11 8.03
N ASN A 73 -1.68 -1.00 8.63
CA ASN A 73 -2.80 -0.17 8.18
C ASN A 73 -2.31 0.90 7.20
N PRO A 74 -3.18 1.41 6.33
CA PRO A 74 -2.87 2.60 5.55
C PRO A 74 -2.59 3.78 6.50
N ILE A 75 -1.52 4.51 6.25
CA ILE A 75 -1.09 5.61 7.10
C ILE A 75 -1.09 6.94 6.37
N THR A 76 -1.16 8.03 7.13
CA THR A 76 -0.85 9.38 6.67
C THR A 76 0.61 9.68 6.96
N GLU A 77 1.28 10.34 6.02
CA GLU A 77 2.65 10.82 6.18
C GLU A 77 2.82 11.62 7.48
N LEU A 78 3.83 11.24 8.25
CA LEU A 78 4.18 11.92 9.50
C LEU A 78 5.06 13.14 9.21
N GLY A 79 4.69 14.25 9.79
CA GLY A 79 5.44 15.50 9.70
C GLY A 79 4.64 16.68 10.23
N SER A 80 5.34 17.73 10.66
CA SER A 80 4.66 18.97 11.02
C SER A 80 4.04 19.63 9.79
N TYR A 81 3.05 20.47 10.00
CA TYR A 81 2.44 21.25 8.93
C TYR A 81 3.49 22.04 8.13
N GLN A 82 4.41 22.71 8.84
CA GLN A 82 5.47 23.49 8.21
C GLN A 82 6.38 22.62 7.35
N TYR A 83 6.78 21.45 7.86
CA TYR A 83 7.63 20.52 7.12
C TYR A 83 6.94 20.07 5.83
N ILE A 84 5.71 19.58 5.91
CA ILE A 84 4.95 19.08 4.74
C ILE A 84 4.70 20.20 3.74
N MET A 85 4.31 21.39 4.20
CA MET A 85 4.09 22.54 3.33
C MET A 85 5.37 22.98 2.61
N SER A 86 6.51 23.01 3.33
CA SER A 86 7.78 23.39 2.70
C SER A 86 8.26 22.41 1.64
N HIS A 87 7.87 21.13 1.72
CA HIS A 87 8.28 20.09 0.78
C HIS A 87 7.33 19.93 -0.41
N TYR A 88 6.05 20.22 -0.22
CA TYR A 88 5.02 19.85 -1.21
C TYR A 88 4.23 21.03 -1.77
N GLN A 89 4.15 22.17 -1.07
CA GLN A 89 3.43 23.33 -1.59
C GLN A 89 4.13 23.93 -2.79
N GLY A 90 3.36 24.23 -3.85
CA GLY A 90 3.88 24.82 -5.08
C GLY A 90 4.65 23.85 -5.99
N ARG A 91 4.73 22.57 -5.65
CA ARG A 91 5.37 21.53 -6.49
C ARG A 91 4.53 21.27 -7.75
N LEU A 92 5.00 21.81 -8.89
CA LEU A 92 4.33 21.66 -10.18
C LEU A 92 4.28 20.22 -10.68
N ASP A 93 5.33 19.46 -10.44
CA ASP A 93 5.42 18.03 -10.79
C ASP A 93 4.40 17.17 -10.02
N LEU A 94 4.00 17.60 -8.82
CA LEU A 94 2.93 16.98 -8.02
C LEU A 94 1.54 17.57 -8.32
N GLY A 95 1.46 18.64 -9.10
CA GLY A 95 0.21 19.38 -9.34
C GLY A 95 -0.29 20.19 -8.16
N ASN A 96 0.54 20.43 -7.16
CA ASN A 96 0.20 21.16 -5.93
C ASN A 96 0.27 22.68 -6.16
N THR A 97 -0.61 23.21 -7.01
CA THR A 97 -0.59 24.60 -7.46
C THR A 97 -1.52 25.52 -6.70
N GLN A 98 -2.47 24.96 -5.96
CA GLN A 98 -3.43 25.76 -5.19
C GLN A 98 -2.95 25.93 -3.74
N PRO A 99 -3.31 27.04 -3.07
CA PRO A 99 -2.99 27.23 -1.66
C PRO A 99 -3.50 26.06 -0.81
N GLY A 100 -2.62 25.50 0.05
CA GLY A 100 -2.95 24.38 0.92
C GLY A 100 -2.80 22.98 0.30
N ASP A 101 -2.49 22.88 -1.00
CA ASP A 101 -2.34 21.58 -1.66
C ASP A 101 -1.24 20.72 -1.05
N GLY A 102 -0.16 21.33 -0.60
CA GLY A 102 0.93 20.60 0.04
C GLY A 102 0.45 19.76 1.22
N TRP A 103 -0.37 20.34 2.07
CA TRP A 103 -0.94 19.64 3.21
C TRP A 103 -2.10 18.71 2.82
N ARG A 104 -3.00 19.19 1.96
CA ARG A 104 -4.17 18.45 1.52
C ARG A 104 -3.79 17.12 0.87
N PHE A 105 -2.80 17.13 -0.02
CA PHE A 105 -2.37 15.99 -0.82
C PHE A 105 -1.03 15.40 -0.36
N ARG A 106 -0.76 15.45 0.97
CA ARG A 106 0.37 14.75 1.57
C ARG A 106 0.23 13.24 1.43
N GLY A 107 1.30 12.50 1.67
CA GLY A 107 1.33 11.04 1.53
C GLY A 107 0.25 10.32 2.33
N ARG A 108 -0.44 9.36 1.71
CA ARG A 108 -1.43 8.48 2.35
C ARG A 108 -1.48 7.10 1.74
N GLY A 109 -1.98 6.17 2.52
CA GLY A 109 -2.25 4.80 2.07
C GLY A 109 -1.11 3.84 2.31
N TYR A 110 -1.17 2.69 1.66
CA TYR A 110 -0.12 1.66 1.74
C TYR A 110 1.16 2.04 0.99
N VAL A 111 1.08 2.91 -0.01
CA VAL A 111 2.20 3.30 -0.88
C VAL A 111 2.43 4.81 -0.90
N GLN A 112 1.85 5.52 0.05
CA GLN A 112 2.07 6.94 0.28
C GLN A 112 1.91 7.80 -0.99
N ILE A 113 0.76 7.67 -1.69
CA ILE A 113 0.48 8.54 -2.84
C ILE A 113 0.49 10.00 -2.41
N THR A 114 1.19 10.84 -3.14
CA THR A 114 1.43 12.25 -2.81
C THR A 114 1.16 13.14 -4.02
N GLY A 115 0.60 14.31 -3.78
CA GLY A 115 0.35 15.34 -4.79
C GLY A 115 -1.01 15.23 -5.48
N ARG A 116 -1.61 16.40 -5.76
CA ARG A 116 -2.93 16.53 -6.42
C ARG A 116 -3.04 15.65 -7.68
N ASN A 117 -1.99 15.61 -8.50
CA ASN A 117 -1.99 14.82 -9.73
C ASN A 117 -2.22 13.34 -9.47
N ASN A 118 -1.56 12.76 -8.45
CA ASN A 118 -1.73 11.34 -8.12
C ASN A 118 -3.12 11.06 -7.54
N TYR A 119 -3.61 11.89 -6.62
CA TYR A 119 -4.97 11.75 -6.09
C TYR A 119 -6.02 11.84 -7.19
N THR A 120 -5.90 12.79 -8.11
CA THR A 120 -6.80 12.92 -9.27
C THR A 120 -6.70 11.71 -10.21
N LYS A 121 -5.47 11.26 -10.50
CA LYS A 121 -5.20 10.12 -11.38
C LYS A 121 -5.82 8.84 -10.84
N PHE A 122 -5.48 8.47 -9.59
CA PHE A 122 -6.01 7.26 -8.97
C PHE A 122 -7.50 7.36 -8.70
N GLY A 123 -8.00 8.53 -8.30
CA GLY A 123 -9.44 8.77 -8.13
C GLY A 123 -10.22 8.47 -9.40
N ARG A 124 -9.75 8.97 -10.55
CA ARG A 124 -10.36 8.71 -11.86
C ARG A 124 -10.31 7.23 -12.24
N LEU A 125 -9.16 6.58 -12.06
CA LEU A 125 -8.95 5.18 -12.45
C LEU A 125 -9.79 4.21 -11.61
N LEU A 126 -10.03 4.54 -10.34
CA LEU A 126 -10.78 3.70 -9.40
C LEU A 126 -12.26 4.11 -9.27
N GLY A 127 -12.67 5.23 -9.88
CA GLY A 127 -14.03 5.75 -9.71
C GLY A 127 -14.31 6.26 -8.28
N VAL A 128 -13.28 6.74 -7.57
CA VAL A 128 -13.34 7.18 -6.17
C VAL A 128 -12.96 8.66 -6.08
N GLY A 129 -13.69 9.45 -5.31
CA GLY A 129 -13.48 10.90 -5.17
C GLY A 129 -12.24 11.29 -4.37
N LEU A 130 -11.07 10.72 -4.68
CA LEU A 130 -9.82 10.95 -3.93
C LEU A 130 -9.33 12.40 -3.95
N ALA A 131 -9.63 13.16 -4.98
CA ALA A 131 -9.25 14.56 -5.05
C ALA A 131 -10.12 15.44 -4.15
N ASP A 132 -11.39 15.05 -3.95
CA ASP A 132 -12.34 15.74 -3.10
C ASP A 132 -12.20 15.36 -1.63
N ASP A 133 -11.95 14.06 -1.38
CA ASP A 133 -11.68 13.50 -0.05
C ASP A 133 -10.41 12.62 -0.09
N PRO A 134 -9.22 13.21 0.13
CA PRO A 134 -7.96 12.47 0.15
C PRO A 134 -7.87 11.40 1.25
N ASP A 135 -8.65 11.52 2.31
CA ASP A 135 -8.63 10.56 3.43
C ASP A 135 -9.26 9.21 3.04
N LEU A 136 -10.00 9.14 1.93
CA LEU A 136 -10.42 7.86 1.34
C LEU A 136 -9.25 6.92 1.03
N ALA A 137 -8.06 7.45 0.77
CA ALA A 137 -6.85 6.65 0.59
C ALA A 137 -6.38 5.92 1.88
N LEU A 138 -6.98 6.22 3.04
CA LEU A 138 -6.72 5.54 4.32
C LEU A 138 -7.66 4.35 4.56
N LYS A 139 -8.68 4.16 3.72
CA LYS A 139 -9.51 2.97 3.77
C LYS A 139 -8.73 1.78 3.21
N PRO A 140 -8.64 0.64 3.91
CA PRO A 140 -7.81 -0.50 3.49
C PRO A 140 -8.10 -0.98 2.07
N GLU A 141 -9.37 -1.06 1.68
CA GLU A 141 -9.80 -1.47 0.35
C GLU A 141 -9.38 -0.49 -0.74
N VAL A 142 -9.43 0.82 -0.46
CA VAL A 142 -8.99 1.87 -1.40
C VAL A 142 -7.47 1.91 -1.49
N ALA A 143 -6.78 1.83 -0.34
CA ALA A 143 -5.32 1.79 -0.27
C ALA A 143 -4.77 0.57 -1.03
N TRP A 144 -5.42 -0.59 -0.90
CA TRP A 144 -5.09 -1.80 -1.65
C TRP A 144 -5.31 -1.60 -3.16
N ALA A 145 -6.45 -1.07 -3.57
CA ALA A 145 -6.75 -0.83 -4.97
C ALA A 145 -5.73 0.13 -5.63
N ILE A 146 -5.29 1.16 -4.90
CA ILE A 146 -4.23 2.08 -5.36
C ILE A 146 -2.91 1.32 -5.53
N LEU A 147 -2.49 0.52 -4.54
CA LEU A 147 -1.28 -0.28 -4.58
C LEU A 147 -1.31 -1.28 -5.75
N SER A 148 -2.37 -2.09 -5.83
CA SER A 148 -2.59 -3.09 -6.85
C SER A 148 -2.51 -2.49 -8.26
N LEU A 149 -3.34 -1.51 -8.54
CA LEU A 149 -3.38 -0.84 -9.83
C LEU A 149 -2.02 -0.19 -10.17
N GLY A 150 -1.41 0.45 -9.17
CA GLY A 150 -0.11 1.12 -9.32
C GLY A 150 1.01 0.16 -9.70
N MET A 151 1.11 -0.97 -9.03
CA MET A 151 2.13 -1.99 -9.26
C MET A 151 1.90 -2.77 -10.55
N LEU A 152 0.67 -3.24 -10.77
CA LEU A 152 0.35 -4.08 -11.92
C LEU A 152 0.34 -3.30 -13.25
N LYS A 153 0.05 -2.01 -13.21
CA LYS A 153 0.04 -1.14 -14.41
C LYS A 153 1.29 -0.25 -14.54
N GLY A 154 2.23 -0.34 -13.61
CA GLY A 154 3.47 0.45 -13.65
C GLY A 154 3.24 1.95 -13.41
N LEU A 155 2.23 2.35 -12.64
CA LEU A 155 1.83 3.75 -12.51
C LEU A 155 2.72 4.55 -11.55
N PHE A 156 3.58 3.89 -10.78
CA PHE A 156 4.52 4.54 -9.85
C PHE A 156 5.85 4.87 -10.51
N THR A 157 6.43 3.91 -11.21
CA THR A 157 7.80 3.99 -11.74
C THR A 157 7.91 3.84 -13.26
N GLY A 158 6.78 3.62 -13.94
CA GLY A 158 6.75 3.25 -15.36
C GLY A 158 7.05 1.76 -15.62
N LYS A 159 7.31 0.98 -14.55
CA LYS A 159 7.57 -0.46 -14.61
C LYS A 159 6.46 -1.24 -13.92
N LYS A 160 6.02 -2.32 -14.56
CA LYS A 160 5.02 -3.24 -14.03
C LYS A 160 5.69 -4.26 -13.13
N LEU A 161 4.94 -4.81 -12.20
CA LEU A 161 5.43 -5.89 -11.34
C LEU A 161 5.86 -7.12 -12.16
N SER A 162 5.15 -7.44 -13.23
CA SER A 162 5.49 -8.52 -14.17
C SER A 162 6.83 -8.33 -14.92
N ASP A 163 7.36 -7.12 -14.98
CA ASP A 163 8.67 -6.86 -15.61
C ASP A 163 9.82 -7.42 -14.77
N TYR A 164 9.60 -7.65 -13.47
CA TYR A 164 10.61 -8.16 -12.53
C TYR A 164 10.23 -9.50 -11.91
N ILE A 165 8.95 -9.76 -11.73
CA ILE A 165 8.40 -10.98 -11.16
C ILE A 165 7.43 -11.56 -12.18
N PRO A 166 7.95 -12.40 -13.12
CA PRO A 166 7.12 -13.03 -14.14
C PRO A 166 6.00 -13.88 -13.53
N LEU A 167 4.92 -14.01 -14.27
CA LEU A 167 3.84 -14.93 -13.92
C LEU A 167 4.24 -16.34 -14.34
N PHE A 168 4.23 -17.27 -13.40
CA PHE A 168 4.45 -18.69 -13.64
C PHE A 168 3.19 -19.45 -13.23
N PRO A 169 2.22 -19.66 -14.14
CA PRO A 169 0.90 -20.20 -13.78
C PRO A 169 0.93 -21.55 -13.06
N ASP A 170 1.90 -22.40 -13.42
CA ASP A 170 1.99 -23.77 -12.89
C ASP A 170 2.60 -23.82 -11.47
N GLU A 171 3.51 -22.91 -11.14
CA GLU A 171 4.14 -22.85 -9.82
C GLU A 171 3.27 -22.10 -8.80
N ASP A 172 2.56 -21.06 -9.24
CA ASP A 172 1.68 -20.27 -8.37
C ASP A 172 0.43 -21.08 -7.95
N SER A 173 -0.02 -22.05 -8.76
CA SER A 173 -1.13 -22.94 -8.44
C SER A 173 -0.79 -23.95 -7.32
N ALA A 174 0.46 -24.36 -7.23
CA ALA A 174 0.92 -25.35 -6.26
C ALA A 174 1.15 -24.77 -4.84
N MET A 175 1.22 -23.43 -4.71
CA MET A 175 1.46 -22.76 -3.42
C MET A 175 0.19 -22.35 -2.67
N VAL A 176 -0.98 -22.61 -3.23
CA VAL A 176 -2.29 -22.19 -2.68
C VAL A 176 -3.07 -23.38 -2.10
N GLY A 177 -2.50 -24.59 -2.14
CA GLY A 177 -3.08 -25.82 -1.59
C GLY A 177 -2.75 -26.07 -0.12
#